data_cb96704c78556047f1b6c18c3b44be93
#
_entry.id   cb96704c78556047f1b6c18c3b44be93
#
_cell.length_a   1.000
_cell.length_b   1.000
_cell.length_c   1.000
_cell.angle_alpha   90.00
_cell.angle_beta   90.00
_cell.angle_gamma   90.00
#
_symmetry.space_group_name_H-M   'P 1'
#
loop_
_entity.id
_entity.type
_entity.pdbx_description
1 polymer ?
#
loop_
_entity_poly.entity_id
_entity_poly.type
_entity_poly.pdbx_seq_one_letter_code
_entity_poly.pdbx_strand_id
1 'polypeptide(L)'
;MNWNHVWELFKINLLYANPQAVTNLQKRQEKKKKANFSIVNAMLRQQLLILIIFTVVYSYLFVGVDYKANPGVLTLYLLTFSVMGLLQTFTALYSTFYDSKDSKAYLPLPLKPSEVFLAKTLSGSMVGMTFMVPILSLLILAYWQFIGPLGIVVGLLSFIVSLFINLVFSVILSNSVGTLIVRSSRQKLYSTILMTLSTLLIMFPIMMVGFLNGYVKGAGHIDFPLLPYLRGYYDVVAAPLSPEALLNFYLPLISVLILGLWFYKVRMPRYFHEAIYNKKARKTQVKVVTRSQRQVLVRHHLSTLGNSTLIINTYVVPVLYMIMLGGGAFFLKYLGPDYFGLMLLVGIAFGFFSAQPTSFLGVATSLEGTNFDFIRSLPINTGDYLRQKFWIFYGLQVGVSLLLGGLGLIFLAHLHPILVASFALGFLVTTYLVGGYFFERDLKLLEVNWQEVTQLFNRGGGQWLYMGIFILTIFIAALLGGIVFFASKFWIALVVNAIVSGLIALIALIVYLFVDRRRWKRIRAIFFA
;
A
#
# COMPACT_ATOMS: atom_id res chain seq x y z
N MET A 1 32.08 -16.95 -5.21
CA MET A 1 31.12 -15.99 -4.65
C MET A 1 31.73 -15.40 -3.38
N ASN A 2 31.84 -14.09 -3.30
CA ASN A 2 32.40 -13.41 -2.13
C ASN A 2 31.25 -12.90 -1.26
N TRP A 3 31.07 -13.47 -0.05
CA TRP A 3 29.99 -13.12 0.85
C TRP A 3 30.08 -11.67 1.37
N ASN A 4 31.29 -11.12 1.45
CA ASN A 4 31.48 -9.71 1.85
C ASN A 4 30.87 -8.77 0.79
N HIS A 5 31.04 -9.06 -0.51
CA HIS A 5 30.41 -8.28 -1.58
C HIS A 5 28.89 -8.38 -1.52
N VAL A 6 28.35 -9.58 -1.29
CA VAL A 6 26.89 -9.78 -1.15
C VAL A 6 26.35 -8.98 0.04
N TRP A 7 27.05 -9.00 1.17
CA TRP A 7 26.62 -8.28 2.38
C TRP A 7 26.67 -6.76 2.21
N GLU A 8 27.72 -6.21 1.59
CA GLU A 8 27.79 -4.77 1.31
C GLU A 8 26.71 -4.33 0.31
N LEU A 9 26.51 -5.11 -0.76
CA LEU A 9 25.44 -4.86 -1.73
C LEU A 9 24.04 -4.97 -1.09
N PHE A 10 23.85 -5.93 -0.19
CA PHE A 10 22.61 -6.06 0.57
C PHE A 10 22.32 -4.80 1.40
N LYS A 11 23.32 -4.28 2.12
CA LYS A 11 23.18 -3.04 2.90
C LYS A 11 22.78 -1.86 1.99
N ILE A 12 23.43 -1.71 0.85
CA ILE A 12 23.14 -0.65 -0.12
C ILE A 12 21.70 -0.80 -0.64
N ASN A 13 21.30 -1.99 -1.09
CA ASN A 13 19.95 -2.24 -1.59
C ASN A 13 18.88 -2.05 -0.49
N LEU A 14 19.18 -2.39 0.75
CA LEU A 14 18.28 -2.16 1.88
C LEU A 14 18.03 -0.67 2.11
N LEU A 15 19.07 0.18 2.00
CA LEU A 15 18.93 1.62 2.08
C LEU A 15 18.08 2.19 0.94
N TYR A 16 18.29 1.70 -0.28
CA TYR A 16 17.50 2.11 -1.45
C TYR A 16 16.07 1.61 -1.42
N ALA A 17 15.82 0.43 -0.86
CA ALA A 17 14.47 -0.14 -0.76
C ALA A 17 13.57 0.64 0.21
N ASN A 18 14.15 1.42 1.15
CA ASN A 18 13.37 2.13 2.17
C ASN A 18 13.88 3.56 2.42
N PRO A 19 13.82 4.46 1.43
CA PRO A 19 14.40 5.80 1.50
C PRO A 19 13.79 6.67 2.59
N GLN A 20 12.52 6.42 2.96
CA GLN A 20 11.86 7.13 4.06
C GLN A 20 12.50 6.82 5.41
N ALA A 21 12.79 5.54 5.68
CA ALA A 21 13.45 5.12 6.91
C ALA A 21 14.87 5.73 6.98
N VAL A 22 15.59 5.74 5.86
CA VAL A 22 16.93 6.33 5.75
C VAL A 22 16.88 7.82 6.09
N THR A 23 16.00 8.60 5.45
CA THR A 23 15.88 10.04 5.71
C THR A 23 15.53 10.34 7.17
N ASN A 24 14.63 9.56 7.78
CA ASN A 24 14.27 9.72 9.18
C ASN A 24 15.44 9.39 10.13
N LEU A 25 16.22 8.36 9.81
CA LEU A 25 17.38 7.97 10.60
C LEU A 25 18.55 8.96 10.44
N GLN A 26 18.76 9.51 9.25
CA GLN A 26 19.74 10.59 9.01
C GLN A 26 19.41 11.83 9.85
N LYS A 27 18.16 12.29 9.85
CA LYS A 27 17.72 13.41 10.70
C LYS A 27 17.90 13.12 12.20
N ARG A 28 17.76 11.86 12.63
CA ARG A 28 18.05 11.44 14.01
C ARG A 28 19.54 11.42 14.31
N GLN A 29 20.37 11.03 13.36
CA GLN A 29 21.83 11.04 13.48
C GLN A 29 22.35 12.47 13.65
N GLU A 30 21.89 13.38 12.81
CA GLU A 30 22.25 14.82 12.86
C GLU A 30 21.86 15.43 14.21
N LYS A 31 20.64 15.16 14.71
CA LYS A 31 20.18 15.68 16.01
C LYS A 31 20.97 15.15 17.20
N LYS A 32 21.44 13.89 17.15
CA LYS A 32 22.11 13.24 18.30
C LYS A 32 23.63 13.35 18.27
N LYS A 33 24.24 13.93 17.22
CA LYS A 33 25.71 14.07 17.05
C LYS A 33 26.52 12.81 17.38
N LYS A 34 25.94 11.60 17.18
CA LYS A 34 26.62 10.32 17.47
C LYS A 34 27.47 9.92 16.26
N ALA A 35 28.79 10.00 16.39
CA ALA A 35 29.75 9.65 15.33
C ALA A 35 29.65 8.16 14.88
N ASN A 36 29.25 7.25 15.76
CA ASN A 36 29.19 5.80 15.49
C ASN A 36 27.76 5.27 15.22
N PHE A 37 26.87 6.08 14.65
CA PHE A 37 25.50 5.65 14.34
C PHE A 37 25.44 4.98 12.96
N SER A 38 25.30 3.64 12.91
CA SER A 38 25.07 2.93 11.67
C SER A 38 23.58 2.93 11.32
N ILE A 39 23.23 3.58 10.20
CA ILE A 39 21.86 3.67 9.68
C ILE A 39 21.32 2.27 9.36
N VAL A 40 22.16 1.39 8.76
CA VAL A 40 21.78 0.01 8.43
C VAL A 40 21.41 -0.79 9.68
N ASN A 41 22.23 -0.72 10.74
CA ASN A 41 21.92 -1.42 11.99
C ASN A 41 20.65 -0.89 12.66
N ALA A 42 20.38 0.41 12.53
CA ALA A 42 19.14 1.01 13.02
C ALA A 42 17.93 0.53 12.23
N MET A 43 18.04 0.39 10.90
CA MET A 43 16.99 -0.18 10.05
C MET A 43 16.74 -1.64 10.37
N LEU A 44 17.78 -2.45 10.53
CA LEU A 44 17.64 -3.86 10.89
C LEU A 44 16.96 -4.03 12.27
N ARG A 45 17.33 -3.22 13.26
CA ARG A 45 16.65 -3.20 14.58
C ARG A 45 15.19 -2.78 14.46
N GLN A 46 14.88 -1.77 13.68
CA GLN A 46 13.50 -1.34 13.43
C GLN A 46 12.69 -2.46 12.76
N GLN A 47 13.25 -3.14 11.76
CA GLN A 47 12.62 -4.28 11.11
C GLN A 47 12.36 -5.42 12.10
N LEU A 48 13.33 -5.73 12.94
CA LEU A 48 13.22 -6.77 13.97
C LEU A 48 12.11 -6.45 14.99
N LEU A 49 12.01 -5.17 15.43
CA LEU A 49 10.92 -4.72 16.29
C LEU A 49 9.55 -4.87 15.62
N ILE A 50 9.43 -4.53 14.33
CA ILE A 50 8.20 -4.72 13.57
C ILE A 50 7.83 -6.20 13.54
N LEU A 51 8.77 -7.10 13.25
CA LEU A 51 8.55 -8.55 13.25
C LEU A 51 8.02 -9.04 14.60
N ILE A 52 8.63 -8.61 15.71
CA ILE A 52 8.20 -8.97 17.07
C ILE A 52 6.78 -8.47 17.34
N ILE A 53 6.50 -7.19 17.04
CA ILE A 53 5.17 -6.61 17.26
C ILE A 53 4.11 -7.37 16.44
N PHE A 54 4.37 -7.66 15.17
CA PHE A 54 3.47 -8.44 14.32
C PHE A 54 3.24 -9.84 14.87
N THR A 55 4.31 -10.54 15.31
CA THR A 55 4.17 -11.85 15.92
C THR A 55 3.24 -11.80 17.13
N VAL A 56 3.43 -10.84 18.05
CA VAL A 56 2.60 -10.70 19.26
C VAL A 56 1.14 -10.37 18.90
N VAL A 57 0.91 -9.40 18.02
CA VAL A 57 -0.43 -8.97 17.63
C VAL A 57 -1.19 -10.11 16.95
N TYR A 58 -0.56 -10.80 16.01
CA TYR A 58 -1.22 -11.91 15.29
C TYR A 58 -1.36 -13.16 16.15
N SER A 59 -0.47 -13.40 17.12
CA SER A 59 -0.65 -14.49 18.08
C SER A 59 -1.98 -14.39 18.83
N TYR A 60 -2.40 -13.16 19.17
CA TYR A 60 -3.70 -12.94 19.82
C TYR A 60 -4.89 -13.38 18.95
N LEU A 61 -4.77 -13.30 17.62
CA LEU A 61 -5.82 -13.75 16.70
C LEU A 61 -5.92 -15.27 16.63
N PHE A 62 -4.82 -15.99 16.84
CA PHE A 62 -4.73 -17.43 16.69
C PHE A 62 -4.93 -18.19 18.01
N VAL A 63 -4.82 -17.52 19.14
CA VAL A 63 -5.10 -18.10 20.47
C VAL A 63 -6.60 -18.43 20.60
N GLY A 64 -6.88 -19.60 21.14
CA GLY A 64 -8.26 -20.08 21.36
C GLY A 64 -8.87 -20.82 20.18
N VAL A 65 -8.16 -20.98 19.07
CA VAL A 65 -8.59 -21.82 17.93
C VAL A 65 -8.10 -23.24 18.14
N ASP A 66 -9.01 -24.22 18.08
CA ASP A 66 -8.66 -25.65 18.10
C ASP A 66 -8.34 -26.11 16.67
N TYR A 67 -7.04 -26.24 16.36
CA TYR A 67 -6.57 -26.64 15.03
C TYR A 67 -6.65 -28.16 14.81
N LYS A 68 -6.78 -28.96 15.87
CA LYS A 68 -7.04 -30.40 15.76
C LYS A 68 -8.45 -30.67 15.27
N ALA A 69 -9.41 -29.95 15.84
CA ALA A 69 -10.81 -30.05 15.46
C ALA A 69 -11.11 -29.35 14.12
N ASN A 70 -10.34 -28.29 13.78
CA ASN A 70 -10.59 -27.47 12.59
C ASN A 70 -9.33 -27.34 11.71
N PRO A 71 -8.82 -28.42 11.09
CA PRO A 71 -7.58 -28.38 10.31
C PRO A 71 -7.70 -27.52 9.04
N GLY A 72 -8.90 -27.34 8.47
CA GLY A 72 -9.14 -26.47 7.34
C GLY A 72 -8.86 -24.99 7.65
N VAL A 73 -9.12 -24.55 8.89
CA VAL A 73 -8.81 -23.19 9.34
C VAL A 73 -7.30 -22.90 9.31
N LEU A 74 -6.48 -23.89 9.72
CA LEU A 74 -5.02 -23.79 9.63
C LEU A 74 -4.58 -23.51 8.19
N THR A 75 -5.08 -24.29 7.22
CA THR A 75 -4.70 -24.15 5.80
C THR A 75 -5.19 -22.85 5.18
N LEU A 76 -6.36 -22.34 5.62
CA LEU A 76 -6.88 -21.04 5.18
C LEU A 76 -6.02 -19.86 5.67
N TYR A 77 -5.62 -19.86 6.94
CA TYR A 77 -4.69 -18.85 7.45
C TYR A 77 -3.33 -18.94 6.75
N LEU A 78 -2.79 -20.15 6.54
CA LEU A 78 -1.57 -20.36 5.79
C LEU A 78 -1.66 -19.80 4.38
N LEU A 79 -2.76 -20.08 3.64
CA LEU A 79 -2.99 -19.53 2.31
C LEU A 79 -2.98 -18.00 2.34
N THR A 80 -3.75 -17.43 3.25
CA THR A 80 -3.95 -15.99 3.37
C THR A 80 -2.62 -15.25 3.54
N PHE A 81 -1.80 -15.66 4.52
CA PHE A 81 -0.52 -15.02 4.79
C PHE A 81 0.56 -15.37 3.76
N SER A 82 0.52 -16.58 3.17
CA SER A 82 1.43 -16.94 2.08
C SER A 82 1.17 -16.11 0.82
N VAL A 83 -0.09 -15.88 0.45
CA VAL A 83 -0.45 -15.00 -0.67
C VAL A 83 -0.03 -13.56 -0.40
N MET A 84 -0.27 -13.04 0.82
CA MET A 84 0.21 -11.71 1.20
C MET A 84 1.73 -11.59 1.07
N GLY A 85 2.46 -12.55 1.63
CA GLY A 85 3.92 -12.59 1.55
C GLY A 85 4.43 -12.69 0.11
N LEU A 86 3.81 -13.53 -0.71
CA LEU A 86 4.15 -13.71 -2.12
C LEU A 86 3.96 -12.41 -2.91
N LEU A 87 2.81 -11.75 -2.77
CA LEU A 87 2.52 -10.51 -3.47
C LEU A 87 3.45 -9.37 -3.04
N GLN A 88 3.76 -9.26 -1.75
CA GLN A 88 4.70 -8.26 -1.24
C GLN A 88 6.14 -8.52 -1.68
N THR A 89 6.61 -9.77 -1.56
CA THR A 89 7.95 -10.16 -2.03
C THR A 89 8.06 -9.93 -3.54
N PHE A 90 7.05 -10.35 -4.31
CA PHE A 90 6.98 -10.13 -5.75
C PHE A 90 7.07 -8.64 -6.11
N THR A 91 6.29 -7.79 -5.45
CA THR A 91 6.27 -6.34 -5.70
C THR A 91 7.62 -5.70 -5.36
N ALA A 92 8.22 -6.08 -4.23
CA ALA A 92 9.54 -5.60 -3.81
C ALA A 92 10.65 -6.05 -4.77
N LEU A 93 10.63 -7.31 -5.22
CA LEU A 93 11.58 -7.83 -6.20
C LEU A 93 11.40 -7.16 -7.55
N TYR A 94 10.16 -7.01 -8.02
CA TYR A 94 9.88 -6.32 -9.28
C TYR A 94 10.42 -4.88 -9.27
N SER A 95 10.15 -4.13 -8.20
CA SER A 95 10.68 -2.78 -8.02
C SER A 95 12.21 -2.75 -8.02
N THR A 96 12.85 -3.66 -7.27
CA THR A 96 14.30 -3.72 -7.11
C THR A 96 15.01 -4.15 -8.39
N PHE A 97 14.40 -5.04 -9.19
CA PHE A 97 15.02 -5.58 -10.39
C PHE A 97 14.72 -4.78 -11.66
N TYR A 98 13.48 -4.26 -11.81
CA TYR A 98 13.00 -3.72 -13.08
C TYR A 98 12.76 -2.20 -13.05
N ASP A 99 12.32 -1.64 -11.92
CA ASP A 99 12.09 -0.19 -11.80
C ASP A 99 13.32 0.57 -11.32
N SER A 100 14.25 -0.10 -10.61
CA SER A 100 15.50 0.52 -10.17
C SER A 100 16.40 0.90 -11.36
N LYS A 101 17.02 2.08 -11.29
CA LYS A 101 17.95 2.56 -12.33
C LYS A 101 19.42 2.23 -12.01
N ASP A 102 19.65 1.47 -10.97
CA ASP A 102 20.97 1.16 -10.39
C ASP A 102 21.78 0.13 -11.17
N SER A 103 21.15 -0.66 -12.05
CA SER A 103 21.84 -1.68 -12.84
C SER A 103 23.06 -1.16 -13.62
N LYS A 104 23.01 0.12 -14.06
CA LYS A 104 24.14 0.76 -14.76
C LYS A 104 25.29 1.12 -13.81
N ALA A 105 25.02 1.36 -12.54
CA ALA A 105 26.03 1.69 -11.55
C ALA A 105 26.86 0.46 -11.15
N TYR A 106 26.29 -0.75 -11.25
CA TYR A 106 27.00 -1.99 -10.93
C TYR A 106 27.90 -2.50 -12.08
N LEU A 107 27.67 -2.05 -13.33
CA LEU A 107 28.43 -2.48 -14.51
C LEU A 107 29.96 -2.25 -14.43
N PRO A 108 30.43 -1.05 -13.98
CA PRO A 108 31.88 -0.79 -13.92
C PRO A 108 32.54 -1.44 -12.70
N LEU A 109 31.79 -2.03 -11.78
CA LEU A 109 32.32 -2.62 -10.55
C LEU A 109 32.75 -4.08 -10.79
N PRO A 110 33.81 -4.56 -10.12
CA PRO A 110 34.30 -5.94 -10.25
C PRO A 110 33.41 -6.94 -9.48
N LEU A 111 32.11 -6.90 -9.74
CA LEU A 111 31.09 -7.71 -9.06
C LEU A 111 30.59 -8.83 -9.98
N LYS A 112 30.43 -10.02 -9.42
CA LYS A 112 29.82 -11.12 -10.17
C LYS A 112 28.29 -10.92 -10.26
N PRO A 113 27.65 -11.21 -11.41
CA PRO A 113 26.20 -11.12 -11.57
C PRO A 113 25.42 -11.87 -10.48
N SER A 114 25.95 -13.01 -10.01
CA SER A 114 25.36 -13.79 -8.92
C SER A 114 25.33 -13.07 -7.57
N GLU A 115 26.36 -12.26 -7.27
CA GLU A 115 26.46 -11.52 -6.02
C GLU A 115 25.43 -10.40 -6.00
N VAL A 116 25.28 -9.68 -7.10
CA VAL A 116 24.28 -8.61 -7.24
C VAL A 116 22.87 -9.18 -7.19
N PHE A 117 22.61 -10.28 -7.90
CA PHE A 117 21.31 -10.94 -7.90
C PHE A 117 20.91 -11.40 -6.49
N LEU A 118 21.81 -12.08 -5.79
CA LEU A 118 21.55 -12.59 -4.45
C LEU A 118 21.28 -11.44 -3.46
N ALA A 119 22.08 -10.38 -3.50
CA ALA A 119 21.91 -9.23 -2.64
C ALA A 119 20.55 -8.53 -2.86
N LYS A 120 20.15 -8.34 -4.12
CA LYS A 120 18.83 -7.78 -4.49
C LYS A 120 17.68 -8.68 -4.06
N THR A 121 17.83 -10.00 -4.23
CA THR A 121 16.83 -10.98 -3.80
C THR A 121 16.65 -10.95 -2.28
N LEU A 122 17.74 -10.93 -1.51
CA LEU A 122 17.70 -10.88 -0.05
C LEU A 122 17.06 -9.56 0.44
N SER A 123 17.39 -8.42 -0.16
CA SER A 123 16.82 -7.14 0.24
C SER A 123 15.31 -7.06 -0.06
N GLY A 124 14.88 -7.56 -1.22
CA GLY A 124 13.45 -7.60 -1.59
C GLY A 124 12.65 -8.60 -0.74
N SER A 125 13.22 -9.77 -0.45
CA SER A 125 12.55 -10.80 0.39
C SER A 125 12.34 -10.33 1.83
N MET A 126 13.20 -9.47 2.37
CA MET A 126 13.06 -8.94 3.71
C MET A 126 11.76 -8.12 3.89
N VAL A 127 11.31 -7.44 2.84
CA VAL A 127 10.02 -6.72 2.85
C VAL A 127 8.86 -7.70 2.92
N GLY A 128 8.87 -8.74 2.09
CA GLY A 128 7.81 -9.76 2.06
C GLY A 128 7.76 -10.61 3.34
N MET A 129 8.92 -10.87 3.95
CA MET A 129 9.02 -11.63 5.20
C MET A 129 8.15 -11.04 6.32
N THR A 130 8.02 -9.71 6.38
CA THR A 130 7.19 -9.03 7.38
C THR A 130 5.73 -9.51 7.33
N PHE A 131 5.20 -9.75 6.15
CA PHE A 131 3.82 -10.22 5.95
C PHE A 131 3.63 -11.72 6.16
N MET A 132 4.73 -12.48 6.18
CA MET A 132 4.72 -13.92 6.49
C MET A 132 4.91 -14.25 7.98
N VAL A 133 5.37 -13.28 8.78
CA VAL A 133 5.61 -13.51 10.21
C VAL A 133 4.40 -14.07 10.97
N PRO A 134 3.14 -13.71 10.66
CA PRO A 134 2.00 -14.36 11.28
C PRO A 134 1.96 -15.90 11.12
N ILE A 135 2.54 -16.44 10.04
CA ILE A 135 2.66 -17.89 9.84
C ILE A 135 3.53 -18.53 10.93
N LEU A 136 4.56 -17.84 11.40
CA LEU A 136 5.40 -18.33 12.50
C LEU A 136 4.57 -18.56 13.77
N SER A 137 3.79 -17.56 14.19
CA SER A 137 2.94 -17.68 15.37
C SER A 137 1.81 -18.70 15.17
N LEU A 138 1.23 -18.74 13.98
CA LEU A 138 0.22 -19.73 13.61
C LEU A 138 0.75 -21.16 13.74
N LEU A 139 1.89 -21.47 13.12
CA LEU A 139 2.48 -22.81 13.12
C LEU A 139 2.94 -23.23 14.54
N ILE A 140 3.55 -22.33 15.31
CA ILE A 140 3.94 -22.62 16.68
C ILE A 140 2.71 -22.95 17.53
N LEU A 141 1.65 -22.14 17.49
CA LEU A 141 0.44 -22.36 18.27
C LEU A 141 -0.33 -23.61 17.83
N ALA A 142 -0.43 -23.86 16.53
CA ALA A 142 -1.07 -25.05 16.00
C ALA A 142 -0.27 -26.31 16.41
N TYR A 143 1.05 -26.33 16.16
CA TYR A 143 1.86 -27.51 16.44
C TYR A 143 2.05 -27.80 17.93
N TRP A 144 1.98 -26.75 18.77
CA TRP A 144 1.92 -26.93 20.21
C TRP A 144 0.74 -27.81 20.64
N GLN A 145 -0.41 -27.69 19.99
CA GLN A 145 -1.57 -28.52 20.27
C GLN A 145 -1.34 -30.00 19.94
N PHE A 146 -0.51 -30.31 18.92
CA PHE A 146 -0.26 -31.70 18.48
C PHE A 146 0.84 -32.38 19.29
N ILE A 147 1.99 -31.74 19.44
CA ILE A 147 3.24 -32.34 19.95
C ILE A 147 3.83 -31.57 21.14
N GLY A 148 3.07 -30.64 21.75
CA GLY A 148 3.51 -29.87 22.91
C GLY A 148 4.74 -29.00 22.63
N PRO A 149 5.76 -28.94 23.54
CA PRO A 149 6.91 -28.07 23.42
C PRO A 149 7.75 -28.29 22.15
N LEU A 150 7.77 -29.51 21.61
CA LEU A 150 8.45 -29.82 20.32
C LEU A 150 7.81 -29.06 19.16
N GLY A 151 6.54 -28.67 19.29
CA GLY A 151 5.83 -27.87 18.29
C GLY A 151 6.49 -26.52 18.01
N ILE A 152 7.23 -25.94 18.95
CA ILE A 152 8.00 -24.71 18.74
C ILE A 152 9.09 -24.94 17.71
N VAL A 153 9.86 -26.01 17.85
CA VAL A 153 10.98 -26.31 16.95
C VAL A 153 10.49 -26.69 15.56
N VAL A 154 9.51 -27.60 15.50
CA VAL A 154 8.94 -28.05 14.22
C VAL A 154 8.19 -26.90 13.52
N GLY A 155 7.50 -26.03 14.27
CA GLY A 155 6.84 -24.84 13.75
C GLY A 155 7.82 -23.83 13.17
N LEU A 156 8.96 -23.61 13.81
CA LEU A 156 10.02 -22.74 13.32
C LEU A 156 10.65 -23.30 12.03
N LEU A 157 10.93 -24.61 11.99
CA LEU A 157 11.46 -25.26 10.79
C LEU A 157 10.47 -25.19 9.63
N SER A 158 9.18 -25.46 9.87
CA SER A 158 8.12 -25.36 8.87
C SER A 158 7.93 -23.92 8.37
N PHE A 159 8.10 -22.93 9.24
CA PHE A 159 8.12 -21.52 8.85
C PHE A 159 9.27 -21.18 7.92
N ILE A 160 10.49 -21.64 8.20
CA ILE A 160 11.65 -21.45 7.33
C ILE A 160 11.41 -22.09 5.94
N VAL A 161 10.81 -23.28 5.91
CA VAL A 161 10.39 -23.93 4.66
C VAL A 161 9.37 -23.06 3.90
N SER A 162 8.38 -22.52 4.60
CA SER A 162 7.37 -21.62 4.01
C SER A 162 8.00 -20.36 3.41
N LEU A 163 8.94 -19.73 4.13
CA LEU A 163 9.70 -18.58 3.62
C LEU A 163 10.48 -18.92 2.35
N PHE A 164 11.15 -20.07 2.34
CA PHE A 164 11.94 -20.51 1.19
C PHE A 164 11.05 -20.76 -0.03
N ILE A 165 9.95 -21.48 0.14
CA ILE A 165 8.96 -21.75 -0.93
C ILE A 165 8.44 -20.41 -1.50
N ASN A 166 8.03 -19.50 -0.62
CA ASN A 166 7.52 -18.18 -1.01
C ASN A 166 8.56 -17.38 -1.81
N LEU A 167 9.81 -17.37 -1.36
CA LEU A 167 10.90 -16.68 -2.02
C LEU A 167 11.13 -17.22 -3.44
N VAL A 168 11.21 -18.54 -3.62
CA VAL A 168 11.42 -19.16 -4.93
C VAL A 168 10.29 -18.81 -5.89
N PHE A 169 9.03 -18.94 -5.45
CA PHE A 169 7.88 -18.57 -6.28
C PHE A 169 7.87 -17.06 -6.61
N SER A 170 8.16 -16.19 -5.66
CA SER A 170 8.20 -14.74 -5.89
C SER A 170 9.29 -14.35 -6.89
N VAL A 171 10.47 -14.97 -6.83
CA VAL A 171 11.57 -14.74 -7.77
C VAL A 171 11.18 -15.19 -9.17
N ILE A 172 10.62 -16.39 -9.31
CA ILE A 172 10.18 -16.93 -10.61
C ILE A 172 9.08 -16.04 -11.20
N LEU A 173 8.10 -15.65 -10.41
CA LEU A 173 6.98 -14.79 -10.82
C LEU A 173 7.50 -13.41 -11.24
N SER A 174 8.36 -12.79 -10.42
CA SER A 174 8.95 -11.48 -10.70
C SER A 174 9.76 -11.50 -12.01
N ASN A 175 10.55 -12.56 -12.24
CA ASN A 175 11.32 -12.70 -13.48
C ASN A 175 10.40 -12.92 -14.69
N SER A 176 9.39 -13.78 -14.58
CA SER A 176 8.48 -14.08 -15.69
C SER A 176 7.65 -12.87 -16.10
N VAL A 177 7.00 -12.22 -15.12
CA VAL A 177 6.19 -11.03 -15.36
C VAL A 177 7.05 -9.83 -15.74
N GLY A 178 8.18 -9.65 -15.07
CA GLY A 178 9.11 -8.55 -15.34
C GLY A 178 9.65 -8.56 -16.76
N THR A 179 10.08 -9.71 -17.27
CA THR A 179 10.56 -9.83 -18.66
C THR A 179 9.47 -9.54 -19.69
N LEU A 180 8.23 -9.97 -19.44
CA LEU A 180 7.09 -9.67 -20.30
C LEU A 180 6.79 -8.17 -20.35
N ILE A 181 6.80 -7.50 -19.20
CA ILE A 181 6.52 -6.06 -19.12
C ILE A 181 7.63 -5.25 -19.78
N VAL A 182 8.91 -5.57 -19.52
CA VAL A 182 10.06 -4.84 -20.10
C VAL A 182 10.07 -4.92 -21.62
N ARG A 183 9.65 -6.03 -22.20
CA ARG A 183 9.53 -6.21 -23.67
C ARG A 183 8.35 -5.46 -24.30
N SER A 184 7.39 -5.01 -23.49
CA SER A 184 6.21 -4.31 -23.98
C SER A 184 6.50 -2.86 -24.39
N SER A 185 5.81 -2.39 -25.42
CA SER A 185 5.87 -0.98 -25.86
C SER A 185 5.31 0.01 -24.84
N ARG A 186 4.45 -0.45 -23.92
CA ARG A 186 3.79 0.34 -22.87
C ARG A 186 4.27 -0.07 -21.47
N GLN A 187 5.56 -0.33 -21.33
CA GLN A 187 6.17 -0.81 -20.08
C GLN A 187 5.70 -0.04 -18.84
N LYS A 188 5.73 1.31 -18.88
CA LYS A 188 5.35 2.15 -17.73
C LYS A 188 3.90 1.97 -17.31
N LEU A 189 2.99 1.81 -18.27
CA LEU A 189 1.56 1.59 -18.00
C LEU A 189 1.36 0.21 -17.35
N TYR A 190 1.94 -0.84 -17.91
CA TYR A 190 1.80 -2.19 -17.37
C TYR A 190 2.46 -2.35 -15.99
N SER A 191 3.63 -1.72 -15.77
CA SER A 191 4.26 -1.66 -14.44
C SER A 191 3.33 -1.00 -13.42
N THR A 192 2.74 0.15 -13.75
CA THR A 192 1.80 0.85 -12.87
C THR A 192 0.56 0.00 -12.57
N ILE A 193 -0.05 -0.61 -13.59
CA ILE A 193 -1.21 -1.51 -13.42
C ILE A 193 -0.84 -2.69 -12.51
N LEU A 194 0.30 -3.32 -12.76
CA LEU A 194 0.77 -4.46 -11.98
C LEU A 194 0.94 -4.10 -10.50
N MET A 195 1.65 -3.00 -10.22
CA MET A 195 1.88 -2.52 -8.85
C MET A 195 0.55 -2.18 -8.15
N THR A 196 -0.37 -1.53 -8.85
CA THR A 196 -1.68 -1.19 -8.30
C THR A 196 -2.51 -2.45 -8.04
N LEU A 197 -2.52 -3.38 -8.99
CA LEU A 197 -3.28 -4.62 -8.86
C LEU A 197 -2.72 -5.51 -7.75
N SER A 198 -1.39 -5.66 -7.64
CA SER A 198 -0.77 -6.44 -6.55
C SER A 198 -1.09 -5.85 -5.18
N THR A 199 -1.10 -4.52 -5.06
CA THR A 199 -1.49 -3.84 -3.81
C THR A 199 -2.96 -4.08 -3.47
N LEU A 200 -3.86 -4.03 -4.47
CA LEU A 200 -5.28 -4.36 -4.28
C LEU A 200 -5.48 -5.82 -3.88
N LEU A 201 -4.76 -6.74 -4.50
CA LEU A 201 -4.85 -8.17 -4.18
C LEU A 201 -4.39 -8.50 -2.74
N ILE A 202 -3.48 -7.73 -2.16
CA ILE A 202 -3.08 -7.88 -0.75
C ILE A 202 -4.24 -7.56 0.22
N MET A 203 -5.24 -6.80 -0.24
CA MET A 203 -6.43 -6.48 0.53
C MET A 203 -7.32 -7.67 0.80
N PHE A 204 -7.49 -8.51 -0.20
CA PHE A 204 -8.37 -9.68 -0.11
C PHE A 204 -7.99 -10.60 1.07
N PRO A 205 -6.72 -10.99 1.26
CA PRO A 205 -6.29 -11.72 2.45
C PRO A 205 -6.59 -11.01 3.78
N ILE A 206 -6.40 -9.70 3.87
CA ILE A 206 -6.68 -8.94 5.10
C ILE A 206 -8.18 -9.03 5.46
N MET A 207 -9.05 -8.86 4.47
CA MET A 207 -10.50 -9.02 4.67
C MET A 207 -10.86 -10.46 5.08
N MET A 208 -10.19 -11.45 4.48
CA MET A 208 -10.41 -12.84 4.78
C MET A 208 -10.04 -13.20 6.23
N VAL A 209 -8.94 -12.65 6.77
CA VAL A 209 -8.57 -12.80 8.19
C VAL A 209 -9.67 -12.25 9.10
N GLY A 210 -10.20 -11.07 8.81
CA GLY A 210 -11.29 -10.46 9.59
C GLY A 210 -12.55 -11.32 9.57
N PHE A 211 -12.92 -11.83 8.40
CA PHE A 211 -14.06 -12.73 8.21
C PHE A 211 -13.88 -14.05 8.98
N LEU A 212 -12.73 -14.72 8.81
CA LEU A 212 -12.41 -15.97 9.49
C LEU A 212 -12.45 -15.83 11.02
N ASN A 213 -11.88 -14.76 11.56
CA ASN A 213 -11.90 -14.52 13.01
C ASN A 213 -13.31 -14.32 13.56
N GLY A 214 -14.18 -13.61 12.83
CA GLY A 214 -15.58 -13.44 13.21
C GLY A 214 -16.35 -14.76 13.20
N TYR A 215 -16.11 -15.57 12.21
CA TYR A 215 -16.76 -16.89 12.06
C TYR A 215 -16.25 -17.92 13.08
N VAL A 216 -14.93 -18.10 13.19
CA VAL A 216 -14.31 -19.11 14.08
C VAL A 216 -14.65 -18.86 15.54
N LYS A 217 -14.74 -17.60 15.97
CA LYS A 217 -15.11 -17.26 17.35
C LYS A 217 -16.60 -17.29 17.63
N GLY A 218 -17.45 -17.21 16.59
CA GLY A 218 -18.91 -17.15 16.72
C GLY A 218 -19.64 -18.48 16.55
N ALA A 219 -19.14 -19.41 15.74
CA ALA A 219 -19.87 -20.59 15.28
C ALA A 219 -19.39 -21.93 15.87
N GLY A 220 -18.35 -21.96 16.70
CA GLY A 220 -17.86 -23.15 17.43
C GLY A 220 -17.23 -24.26 16.59
N HIS A 221 -17.85 -24.70 15.53
CA HIS A 221 -17.34 -25.68 14.57
C HIS A 221 -17.62 -25.22 13.14
N ILE A 222 -16.58 -25.12 12.32
CA ILE A 222 -16.73 -24.81 10.90
C ILE A 222 -15.93 -25.83 10.10
N ASP A 223 -16.63 -26.62 9.30
CA ASP A 223 -16.03 -27.55 8.35
C ASP A 223 -15.48 -26.81 7.13
N PHE A 224 -14.32 -26.17 7.30
CA PHE A 224 -13.55 -25.73 6.14
C PHE A 224 -12.76 -26.91 5.58
N PRO A 225 -12.84 -27.18 4.26
CA PRO A 225 -12.07 -28.24 3.65
C PRO A 225 -10.58 -27.94 3.74
N LEU A 226 -9.79 -28.97 4.03
CA LEU A 226 -8.33 -28.90 3.93
C LEU A 226 -7.92 -28.56 2.50
N LEU A 227 -7.14 -27.47 2.33
CA LEU A 227 -6.64 -27.08 1.02
C LEU A 227 -5.52 -28.04 0.58
N PRO A 228 -5.64 -28.72 -0.59
CA PRO A 228 -4.75 -29.83 -0.99
C PRO A 228 -3.26 -29.47 -0.90
N TYR A 229 -2.85 -28.31 -1.45
CA TYR A 229 -1.44 -27.91 -1.51
C TYR A 229 -0.86 -27.43 -0.16
N LEU A 230 -1.70 -27.09 0.82
CA LEU A 230 -1.27 -26.63 2.14
C LEU A 230 -1.55 -27.67 3.23
N ARG A 231 -2.22 -28.74 2.88
CA ARG A 231 -2.49 -29.87 3.76
C ARG A 231 -1.21 -30.45 4.35
N GLY A 232 -0.12 -30.45 3.59
CA GLY A 232 1.17 -30.96 4.04
C GLY A 232 1.67 -30.34 5.35
N TYR A 233 1.36 -29.10 5.64
CA TYR A 233 1.71 -28.47 6.93
C TYR A 233 0.93 -29.06 8.12
N TYR A 234 -0.26 -29.60 7.87
CA TYR A 234 -1.01 -30.35 8.86
C TYR A 234 -0.48 -31.80 8.96
N ASP A 235 -0.30 -32.46 7.83
CA ASP A 235 0.09 -33.88 7.75
C ASP A 235 1.47 -34.12 8.39
N VAL A 236 2.42 -33.19 8.22
CA VAL A 236 3.79 -33.31 8.75
C VAL A 236 3.82 -33.33 10.28
N VAL A 237 2.84 -32.73 10.95
CA VAL A 237 2.78 -32.72 12.41
C VAL A 237 1.84 -33.78 12.98
N ALA A 238 0.78 -34.11 12.24
CA ALA A 238 -0.17 -35.13 12.65
C ALA A 238 0.37 -36.55 12.44
N ALA A 239 1.04 -36.80 11.30
CA ALA A 239 1.61 -38.10 10.95
C ALA A 239 2.84 -37.92 10.01
N PRO A 240 4.05 -37.62 10.54
CA PRO A 240 5.22 -37.19 9.77
C PRO A 240 5.69 -38.17 8.68
N LEU A 241 5.45 -39.44 8.86
CA LEU A 241 5.89 -40.51 7.93
C LEU A 241 4.72 -41.11 7.12
N SER A 242 3.55 -40.48 7.16
CA SER A 242 2.40 -40.91 6.36
C SER A 242 2.63 -40.67 4.87
N PRO A 243 2.00 -41.46 3.99
CA PRO A 243 2.02 -41.21 2.54
C PRO A 243 1.54 -39.81 2.18
N GLU A 244 0.55 -39.30 2.93
CA GLU A 244 0.01 -37.95 2.77
C GLU A 244 1.08 -36.87 3.07
N ALA A 245 1.83 -36.99 4.16
CA ALA A 245 2.92 -36.08 4.48
C ALA A 245 4.04 -36.12 3.43
N LEU A 246 4.37 -37.31 2.93
CA LEU A 246 5.34 -37.48 1.86
C LEU A 246 4.91 -36.76 0.57
N LEU A 247 3.66 -36.91 0.17
CA LEU A 247 3.11 -36.31 -1.06
C LEU A 247 2.87 -34.81 -0.94
N ASN A 248 2.33 -34.35 0.21
CA ASN A 248 1.84 -32.97 0.36
C ASN A 248 2.86 -32.01 0.94
N PHE A 249 3.91 -32.49 1.62
CA PHE A 249 4.97 -31.65 2.20
C PHE A 249 6.35 -31.89 1.60
N TYR A 250 6.83 -33.14 1.67
CA TYR A 250 8.22 -33.41 1.27
C TYR A 250 8.42 -33.36 -0.25
N LEU A 251 7.49 -33.89 -1.04
CA LEU A 251 7.58 -33.84 -2.51
C LEU A 251 7.51 -32.42 -3.05
N PRO A 252 6.57 -31.55 -2.65
CA PRO A 252 6.58 -30.13 -3.01
C PRO A 252 7.85 -29.41 -2.58
N LEU A 253 8.38 -29.68 -1.38
CA LEU A 253 9.62 -29.08 -0.90
C LEU A 253 10.80 -29.45 -1.83
N ILE A 254 10.95 -30.73 -2.19
CA ILE A 254 11.99 -31.20 -3.10
C ILE A 254 11.81 -30.58 -4.49
N SER A 255 10.59 -30.51 -4.99
CA SER A 255 10.29 -29.91 -6.30
C SER A 255 10.66 -28.43 -6.34
N VAL A 256 10.36 -27.68 -5.28
CA VAL A 256 10.71 -26.25 -5.16
C VAL A 256 12.22 -26.06 -5.03
N LEU A 257 12.93 -26.95 -4.32
CA LEU A 257 14.40 -26.95 -4.26
C LEU A 257 15.01 -27.15 -5.65
N ILE A 258 14.52 -28.12 -6.41
CA ILE A 258 14.97 -28.37 -7.79
C ILE A 258 14.69 -27.17 -8.69
N LEU A 259 13.48 -26.61 -8.61
CA LEU A 259 13.10 -25.41 -9.37
C LEU A 259 13.96 -24.20 -9.01
N GLY A 260 14.24 -23.97 -7.74
CA GLY A 260 15.10 -22.89 -7.27
C GLY A 260 16.53 -23.03 -7.79
N LEU A 261 17.09 -24.23 -7.73
CA LEU A 261 18.44 -24.55 -8.25
C LEU A 261 18.50 -24.40 -9.78
N TRP A 262 17.47 -24.89 -10.48
CA TRP A 262 17.37 -24.73 -11.93
C TRP A 262 17.30 -23.25 -12.32
N PHE A 263 16.45 -22.48 -11.65
CA PHE A 263 16.31 -21.05 -11.89
C PHE A 263 17.64 -20.31 -11.66
N TYR A 264 18.30 -20.59 -10.54
CA TYR A 264 19.61 -20.03 -10.20
C TYR A 264 20.68 -20.32 -11.26
N LYS A 265 20.78 -21.59 -11.74
CA LYS A 265 21.81 -21.99 -12.71
C LYS A 265 21.50 -21.50 -14.14
N VAL A 266 20.24 -21.52 -14.56
CA VAL A 266 19.89 -21.36 -15.99
C VAL A 266 19.38 -19.95 -16.30
N ARG A 267 18.52 -19.37 -15.45
CA ARG A 267 17.85 -18.11 -15.74
C ARG A 267 18.59 -16.88 -15.25
N MET A 268 19.23 -16.98 -14.10
CA MET A 268 19.90 -15.85 -13.47
C MET A 268 21.02 -15.23 -14.32
N PRO A 269 21.92 -15.98 -14.99
CA PRO A 269 22.94 -15.36 -15.83
C PRO A 269 22.34 -14.58 -17.00
N ARG A 270 21.26 -15.08 -17.61
CA ARG A 270 20.56 -14.41 -18.73
C ARG A 270 19.86 -13.13 -18.31
N TYR A 271 19.30 -13.12 -17.11
CA TYR A 271 18.61 -11.95 -16.57
C TYR A 271 19.50 -10.71 -16.52
N PHE A 272 20.75 -10.86 -16.06
CA PHE A 272 21.67 -9.74 -15.93
C PHE A 272 22.04 -9.13 -17.30
N HIS A 273 22.16 -9.96 -18.32
CA HIS A 273 22.38 -9.50 -19.70
C HIS A 273 21.13 -8.80 -20.27
N GLU A 274 19.94 -9.34 -20.06
CA GLU A 274 18.69 -8.74 -20.57
C GLU A 274 18.39 -7.38 -19.91
N ALA A 275 18.60 -7.25 -18.61
CA ALA A 275 18.37 -5.99 -17.88
C ALA A 275 19.28 -4.85 -18.36
N ILE A 276 20.47 -5.18 -18.87
CA ILE A 276 21.47 -4.22 -19.38
C ILE A 276 21.18 -3.85 -20.85
N TYR A 277 20.87 -4.82 -21.69
CA TYR A 277 20.78 -4.63 -23.15
C TYR A 277 19.44 -4.10 -23.65
N ASN A 278 18.34 -4.27 -22.92
CA ASN A 278 16.98 -3.97 -23.42
C ASN A 278 16.55 -2.50 -23.34
N LYS A 279 17.42 -1.56 -22.98
CA LYS A 279 17.14 -0.12 -23.12
C LYS A 279 17.62 0.45 -24.45
N LYS A 280 17.18 -0.09 -25.59
CA LYS A 280 17.19 0.69 -26.82
C LYS A 280 16.21 1.87 -26.63
N ALA A 281 16.79 3.05 -26.41
CA ALA A 281 16.03 4.29 -26.42
C ALA A 281 15.25 4.39 -27.75
N ARG A 282 13.96 4.17 -27.69
CA ARG A 282 13.09 4.40 -28.84
C ARG A 282 13.18 5.90 -29.13
N LYS A 283 13.80 6.29 -30.25
CA LYS A 283 13.76 7.67 -30.75
C LYS A 283 12.28 8.04 -30.90
N THR A 284 11.77 8.78 -29.95
CA THR A 284 10.45 9.37 -30.02
C THR A 284 10.53 10.45 -31.09
N GLN A 285 9.97 10.22 -32.26
CA GLN A 285 9.77 11.28 -33.24
C GLN A 285 8.88 12.34 -32.58
N VAL A 286 9.46 13.47 -32.29
CA VAL A 286 8.73 14.64 -31.79
C VAL A 286 7.87 15.15 -32.93
N LYS A 287 6.62 14.70 -33.01
CA LYS A 287 5.64 15.35 -33.88
C LYS A 287 5.38 16.75 -33.30
N VAL A 288 5.81 17.77 -33.99
CA VAL A 288 5.42 19.15 -33.71
C VAL A 288 3.92 19.26 -34.00
N VAL A 289 3.11 19.25 -32.96
CA VAL A 289 1.67 19.45 -33.04
C VAL A 289 1.39 20.83 -32.46
N THR A 290 0.85 21.72 -33.28
CA THR A 290 0.35 23.03 -32.84
C THR A 290 -0.81 22.82 -31.86
N ARG A 291 -0.57 23.11 -30.58
CA ARG A 291 -1.56 22.99 -29.50
C ARG A 291 -1.77 24.31 -28.83
N SER A 292 -2.99 24.55 -28.34
CA SER A 292 -3.24 25.73 -27.51
C SER A 292 -2.43 25.63 -26.20
N GLN A 293 -2.02 26.76 -25.66
CA GLN A 293 -1.25 26.84 -24.40
C GLN A 293 -1.93 26.06 -23.28
N ARG A 294 -3.27 26.16 -23.17
CA ARG A 294 -4.05 25.42 -22.18
C ARG A 294 -3.93 23.90 -22.33
N GLN A 295 -3.96 23.38 -23.55
CA GLN A 295 -3.81 21.92 -23.80
C GLN A 295 -2.41 21.43 -23.46
N VAL A 296 -1.38 22.24 -23.70
CA VAL A 296 0.02 21.92 -23.34
C VAL A 296 0.14 21.83 -21.82
N LEU A 297 -0.39 22.79 -21.07
CA LEU A 297 -0.37 22.81 -19.61
C LEU A 297 -1.14 21.63 -19.01
N VAL A 298 -2.34 21.34 -19.52
CA VAL A 298 -3.12 20.16 -19.06
C VAL A 298 -2.32 18.87 -19.25
N ARG A 299 -1.72 18.68 -20.43
CA ARG A 299 -0.90 17.50 -20.71
C ARG A 299 0.34 17.44 -19.81
N HIS A 300 0.96 18.59 -19.56
CA HIS A 300 2.09 18.67 -18.62
C HIS A 300 1.67 18.21 -17.23
N HIS A 301 0.59 18.77 -16.67
CA HIS A 301 0.07 18.38 -15.35
C HIS A 301 -0.27 16.89 -15.27
N LEU A 302 -0.88 16.32 -16.31
CA LEU A 302 -1.18 14.88 -16.36
C LEU A 302 0.09 14.03 -16.43
N SER A 303 1.15 14.51 -17.08
CA SER A 303 2.41 13.77 -17.19
C SER A 303 3.15 13.61 -15.86
N THR A 304 2.94 14.53 -14.90
CA THR A 304 3.55 14.48 -13.56
C THR A 304 2.92 13.42 -12.67
N LEU A 305 1.70 12.96 -12.98
CA LEU A 305 0.95 11.98 -12.19
C LEU A 305 1.33 10.51 -12.46
N GLY A 306 2.22 10.25 -13.40
CA GLY A 306 2.57 8.89 -13.82
C GLY A 306 3.47 8.12 -12.82
N ASN A 307 3.28 8.28 -11.51
CA ASN A 307 3.99 7.55 -10.46
C ASN A 307 3.05 6.56 -9.78
N SER A 308 3.41 5.25 -9.78
CA SER A 308 2.59 4.18 -9.23
C SER A 308 2.34 4.34 -7.72
N THR A 309 3.36 4.71 -6.96
CA THR A 309 3.25 4.92 -5.50
C THR A 309 2.24 6.01 -5.18
N LEU A 310 2.23 7.09 -5.96
CA LEU A 310 1.29 8.20 -5.78
C LEU A 310 -0.14 7.79 -6.12
N ILE A 311 -0.34 7.01 -7.19
CA ILE A 311 -1.65 6.46 -7.59
C ILE A 311 -2.20 5.55 -6.48
N ILE A 312 -1.37 4.65 -5.95
CA ILE A 312 -1.74 3.76 -4.86
C ILE A 312 -2.17 4.55 -3.62
N ASN A 313 -1.36 5.53 -3.19
CA ASN A 313 -1.67 6.34 -2.02
C ASN A 313 -2.93 7.21 -2.19
N THR A 314 -3.22 7.66 -3.41
CA THR A 314 -4.38 8.52 -3.67
C THR A 314 -5.68 7.74 -3.76
N TYR A 315 -5.67 6.53 -4.35
CA TYR A 315 -6.90 5.78 -4.63
C TYR A 315 -7.04 4.52 -3.80
N VAL A 316 -5.97 3.72 -3.67
CA VAL A 316 -6.05 2.40 -3.03
C VAL A 316 -6.09 2.52 -1.51
N VAL A 317 -5.18 3.30 -0.94
CA VAL A 317 -5.06 3.45 0.51
C VAL A 317 -6.34 3.99 1.18
N PRO A 318 -7.04 5.04 0.64
CA PRO A 318 -8.31 5.47 1.20
C PRO A 318 -9.41 4.41 1.15
N VAL A 319 -9.49 3.67 0.05
CA VAL A 319 -10.46 2.55 -0.07
C VAL A 319 -10.19 1.48 0.97
N LEU A 320 -8.91 1.20 1.24
CA LEU A 320 -8.49 0.32 2.31
C LEU A 320 -9.02 0.71 3.68
N TYR A 321 -8.79 1.96 4.04
CA TYR A 321 -9.26 2.47 5.31
C TYR A 321 -10.77 2.38 5.43
N MET A 322 -11.51 2.63 4.33
CA MET A 322 -12.95 2.41 4.31
C MET A 322 -13.33 0.95 4.55
N ILE A 323 -12.66 0.02 3.89
CA ILE A 323 -12.94 -1.41 4.04
C ILE A 323 -12.60 -1.88 5.46
N MET A 324 -11.45 -1.47 6.00
CA MET A 324 -11.04 -1.82 7.37
C MET A 324 -12.00 -1.28 8.43
N LEU A 325 -12.52 -0.06 8.23
CA LEU A 325 -13.48 0.56 9.15
C LEU A 325 -14.91 0.11 8.89
N GLY A 326 -15.21 -0.23 7.65
CA GLY A 326 -16.51 -0.69 7.16
C GLY A 326 -16.71 -2.20 7.28
N GLY A 327 -16.05 -2.91 8.22
CA GLY A 327 -16.42 -4.29 8.57
C GLY A 327 -17.92 -4.46 8.89
N GLY A 328 -18.61 -3.32 9.07
CA GLY A 328 -20.07 -3.20 9.12
C GLY A 328 -20.74 -2.73 7.81
N ALA A 329 -20.06 -2.73 6.66
CA ALA A 329 -20.71 -2.35 5.38
C ALA A 329 -21.96 -3.20 5.06
N PHE A 330 -22.06 -4.39 5.63
CA PHE A 330 -23.28 -5.20 5.60
C PHE A 330 -24.50 -4.47 6.23
N PHE A 331 -24.29 -3.58 7.19
CA PHE A 331 -25.38 -2.79 7.76
C PHE A 331 -25.88 -1.68 6.82
N LEU A 332 -25.03 -1.21 5.91
CA LEU A 332 -25.40 -0.18 4.94
C LEU A 332 -26.53 -0.64 4.02
N LYS A 333 -26.59 -1.92 3.70
CA LYS A 333 -27.64 -2.51 2.86
C LYS A 333 -29.06 -2.34 3.44
N TYR A 334 -29.17 -2.21 4.75
CA TYR A 334 -30.46 -2.08 5.45
C TYR A 334 -30.84 -0.62 5.72
N LEU A 335 -30.03 0.36 5.28
CA LEU A 335 -30.34 1.78 5.46
C LEU A 335 -31.36 2.24 4.41
N GLY A 336 -32.49 2.74 4.90
CA GLY A 336 -33.47 3.42 4.06
C GLY A 336 -32.97 4.79 3.57
N PRO A 337 -33.64 5.39 2.59
CA PRO A 337 -33.26 6.70 2.02
C PRO A 337 -33.22 7.81 3.06
N ASP A 338 -33.94 7.69 4.18
CA ASP A 338 -34.02 8.67 5.26
C ASP A 338 -32.70 8.88 6.01
N TYR A 339 -31.73 7.95 5.85
CA TYR A 339 -30.40 8.03 6.47
C TYR A 339 -29.36 8.82 5.64
N PHE A 340 -29.81 9.73 4.77
CA PHE A 340 -28.93 10.50 3.89
C PHE A 340 -27.91 11.37 4.66
N GLY A 341 -28.23 11.88 5.85
CA GLY A 341 -27.31 12.65 6.69
C GLY A 341 -26.17 11.78 7.25
N LEU A 342 -26.47 10.53 7.62
CA LEU A 342 -25.45 9.55 8.03
C LEU A 342 -24.50 9.25 6.86
N MET A 343 -25.01 9.05 5.65
CA MET A 343 -24.18 8.81 4.46
C MET A 343 -23.36 10.03 4.07
N LEU A 344 -23.84 11.24 4.32
CA LEU A 344 -23.08 12.47 4.18
C LEU A 344 -21.85 12.47 5.12
N LEU A 345 -22.01 12.07 6.40
CA LEU A 345 -20.91 11.92 7.36
C LEU A 345 -19.89 10.87 6.90
N VAL A 346 -20.34 9.73 6.37
CA VAL A 346 -19.46 8.71 5.80
C VAL A 346 -18.67 9.28 4.62
N GLY A 347 -19.32 10.06 3.75
CA GLY A 347 -18.66 10.76 2.64
C GLY A 347 -17.60 11.76 3.11
N ILE A 348 -17.88 12.50 4.18
CA ILE A 348 -16.93 13.42 4.82
C ILE A 348 -15.72 12.66 5.34
N ALA A 349 -15.91 11.56 6.06
CA ALA A 349 -14.83 10.74 6.58
C ALA A 349 -13.95 10.20 5.44
N PHE A 350 -14.57 9.73 4.36
CA PHE A 350 -13.84 9.27 3.18
C PHE A 350 -13.07 10.40 2.50
N GLY A 351 -13.61 11.61 2.46
CA GLY A 351 -12.94 12.80 1.98
C GLY A 351 -11.66 13.12 2.76
N PHE A 352 -11.68 12.99 4.08
CA PHE A 352 -10.50 13.12 4.93
C PHE A 352 -9.45 12.03 4.62
N PHE A 353 -9.87 10.79 4.40
CA PHE A 353 -8.95 9.70 4.06
C PHE A 353 -8.35 9.86 2.66
N SER A 354 -9.08 10.39 1.71
CA SER A 354 -8.60 10.65 0.36
C SER A 354 -7.67 11.87 0.30
N ALA A 355 -8.02 12.97 0.97
CA ALA A 355 -7.25 14.21 0.99
C ALA A 355 -6.15 14.15 2.05
N GLN A 356 -5.06 13.48 1.76
CA GLN A 356 -3.92 13.25 2.66
C GLN A 356 -2.62 13.88 2.11
N PRO A 357 -1.59 14.07 2.95
CA PRO A 357 -0.29 14.61 2.51
C PRO A 357 0.39 13.80 1.41
N THR A 358 0.02 12.52 1.26
CA THR A 358 0.56 11.56 0.28
C THR A 358 -0.30 11.43 -0.97
N SER A 359 -1.41 12.22 -1.07
CA SER A 359 -2.30 12.24 -2.24
C SER A 359 -1.80 13.20 -3.34
N PHE A 360 -2.44 13.16 -4.49
CA PHE A 360 -2.16 14.08 -5.60
C PHE A 360 -2.13 15.54 -5.17
N LEU A 361 -3.12 15.98 -4.40
CA LEU A 361 -3.19 17.36 -3.91
C LEU A 361 -2.12 17.68 -2.86
N GLY A 362 -1.70 16.68 -2.09
CA GLY A 362 -0.72 16.84 -1.01
C GLY A 362 0.73 17.04 -1.47
N VAL A 363 1.05 16.71 -2.72
CA VAL A 363 2.40 16.83 -3.30
C VAL A 363 2.40 17.53 -4.66
N ALA A 364 1.30 18.16 -5.04
CA ALA A 364 1.03 18.68 -6.37
C ALA A 364 2.13 19.59 -6.93
N THR A 365 2.58 20.58 -6.16
CA THR A 365 3.60 21.55 -6.57
C THR A 365 5.00 20.95 -6.57
N SER A 366 5.33 20.17 -5.56
CA SER A 366 6.64 19.52 -5.44
C SER A 366 6.87 18.42 -6.49
N LEU A 367 5.82 17.88 -7.11
CA LEU A 367 5.95 16.92 -8.22
C LEU A 367 6.64 17.51 -9.46
N GLU A 368 6.68 18.83 -9.59
CA GLU A 368 7.45 19.48 -10.68
C GLU A 368 8.96 19.24 -10.53
N GLY A 369 9.44 19.06 -9.31
CA GLY A 369 10.87 18.91 -9.05
C GLY A 369 11.65 20.12 -9.57
N THR A 370 12.80 19.88 -10.17
CA THR A 370 13.66 20.93 -10.76
C THR A 370 13.01 21.74 -11.89
N ASN A 371 11.93 21.21 -12.52
CA ASN A 371 11.18 21.96 -13.52
C ASN A 371 10.39 23.13 -12.92
N PHE A 372 10.19 23.17 -11.60
CA PHE A 372 9.44 24.24 -10.95
C PHE A 372 10.11 25.60 -11.13
N ASP A 373 11.43 25.66 -11.00
CA ASP A 373 12.20 26.91 -11.21
C ASP A 373 12.10 27.38 -12.66
N PHE A 374 12.14 26.45 -13.63
CA PHE A 374 11.91 26.78 -15.04
C PHE A 374 10.48 27.32 -15.27
N ILE A 375 9.46 26.71 -14.68
CA ILE A 375 8.07 27.20 -14.80
C ILE A 375 7.94 28.60 -14.19
N ARG A 376 8.63 28.88 -13.09
CA ARG A 376 8.66 30.19 -12.44
C ARG A 376 9.30 31.27 -13.32
N SER A 377 10.25 30.91 -14.19
CA SER A 377 10.92 31.84 -15.11
C SER A 377 10.10 32.13 -16.38
N LEU A 378 9.05 31.36 -16.68
CA LEU A 378 8.22 31.58 -17.85
C LEU A 378 7.31 32.81 -17.68
N PRO A 379 7.03 33.56 -18.76
CA PRO A 379 6.12 34.70 -18.74
C PRO A 379 4.64 34.27 -18.68
N ILE A 380 4.28 33.47 -17.69
CA ILE A 380 2.93 32.98 -17.44
C ILE A 380 2.42 33.48 -16.10
N ASN A 381 1.10 33.67 -15.99
CA ASN A 381 0.49 33.95 -14.70
C ASN A 381 0.54 32.70 -13.81
N THR A 382 1.49 32.72 -12.87
CA THR A 382 1.72 31.59 -11.95
C THR A 382 0.51 31.29 -11.04
N GLY A 383 -0.30 32.30 -10.72
CA GLY A 383 -1.53 32.10 -9.98
C GLY A 383 -2.55 31.27 -10.76
N ASP A 384 -2.67 31.54 -12.06
CA ASP A 384 -3.57 30.77 -12.94
C ASP A 384 -3.03 29.36 -13.19
N TYR A 385 -1.70 29.22 -13.31
CA TYR A 385 -1.02 27.93 -13.40
C TYR A 385 -1.33 27.04 -12.19
N LEU A 386 -1.14 27.55 -10.97
CA LEU A 386 -1.41 26.81 -9.73
C LEU A 386 -2.90 26.48 -9.57
N ARG A 387 -3.77 27.43 -9.95
CA ARG A 387 -5.23 27.21 -9.91
C ARG A 387 -5.66 26.13 -10.89
N GLN A 388 -5.14 26.15 -12.11
CA GLN A 388 -5.40 25.10 -13.11
C GLN A 388 -4.89 23.74 -12.64
N LYS A 389 -3.69 23.68 -12.07
CA LYS A 389 -3.11 22.47 -11.49
C LYS A 389 -3.97 21.90 -10.38
N PHE A 390 -4.40 22.74 -9.44
CA PHE A 390 -5.29 22.34 -8.36
C PHE A 390 -6.58 21.69 -8.90
N TRP A 391 -7.26 22.35 -9.84
CA TRP A 391 -8.53 21.84 -10.36
C TRP A 391 -8.38 20.53 -11.15
N ILE A 392 -7.28 20.36 -11.88
CA ILE A 392 -7.00 19.11 -12.59
C ILE A 392 -6.77 17.98 -11.60
N PHE A 393 -5.95 18.21 -10.57
CA PHE A 393 -5.62 17.19 -9.58
C PHE A 393 -6.83 16.85 -8.69
N TYR A 394 -7.58 17.86 -8.29
CA TYR A 394 -8.86 17.68 -7.56
C TYR A 394 -9.86 16.89 -8.40
N GLY A 395 -10.08 17.28 -9.65
CA GLY A 395 -11.01 16.59 -10.53
C GLY A 395 -10.65 15.14 -10.80
N LEU A 396 -9.36 14.82 -10.95
CA LEU A 396 -8.89 13.44 -11.09
C LEU A 396 -9.04 12.66 -9.79
N GLN A 397 -8.60 13.24 -8.65
CA GLN A 397 -8.68 12.57 -7.36
C GLN A 397 -10.11 12.25 -6.98
N VAL A 398 -11.02 13.19 -7.16
CA VAL A 398 -12.43 13.03 -6.85
C VAL A 398 -13.15 12.18 -7.91
N GLY A 399 -12.95 12.47 -9.19
CA GLY A 399 -13.65 11.81 -10.28
C GLY A 399 -13.43 10.31 -10.30
N VAL A 400 -12.17 9.87 -10.22
CA VAL A 400 -11.85 8.42 -10.20
C VAL A 400 -12.35 7.76 -8.91
N SER A 401 -12.18 8.42 -7.74
CA SER A 401 -12.65 7.86 -6.47
C SER A 401 -14.17 7.74 -6.41
N LEU A 402 -14.92 8.72 -6.93
CA LEU A 402 -16.39 8.65 -6.98
C LEU A 402 -16.87 7.63 -8.01
N LEU A 403 -16.16 7.49 -9.14
CA LEU A 403 -16.51 6.51 -10.14
C LEU A 403 -16.36 5.09 -9.57
N LEU A 404 -15.22 4.79 -8.97
CA LEU A 404 -14.96 3.48 -8.36
C LEU A 404 -15.80 3.23 -7.11
N GLY A 405 -15.84 4.18 -6.17
CA GLY A 405 -16.60 4.08 -4.92
C GLY A 405 -18.11 4.12 -5.15
N GLY A 406 -18.59 5.04 -5.99
CA GLY A 406 -20.01 5.16 -6.32
C GLY A 406 -20.56 3.93 -7.02
N LEU A 407 -19.83 3.39 -8.00
CA LEU A 407 -20.20 2.11 -8.63
C LEU A 407 -20.21 0.97 -7.60
N GLY A 408 -19.22 0.92 -6.70
CA GLY A 408 -19.20 -0.06 -5.62
C GLY A 408 -20.41 0.05 -4.69
N LEU A 409 -20.80 1.25 -4.30
CA LEU A 409 -21.96 1.49 -3.44
C LEU A 409 -23.29 1.15 -4.13
N ILE A 410 -23.40 1.39 -5.44
CA ILE A 410 -24.63 1.07 -6.20
C ILE A 410 -24.71 -0.44 -6.47
N PHE A 411 -23.66 -1.03 -7.05
CA PHE A 411 -23.73 -2.42 -7.57
C PHE A 411 -23.41 -3.49 -6.52
N LEU A 412 -22.51 -3.21 -5.56
CA LEU A 412 -22.13 -4.18 -4.54
C LEU A 412 -22.96 -4.04 -3.25
N ALA A 413 -23.19 -2.81 -2.81
CA ALA A 413 -23.96 -2.54 -1.59
C ALA A 413 -25.46 -2.32 -1.84
N HIS A 414 -25.89 -2.20 -3.11
CA HIS A 414 -27.29 -1.96 -3.51
C HIS A 414 -27.95 -0.78 -2.78
N LEU A 415 -27.18 0.30 -2.54
CA LEU A 415 -27.67 1.48 -1.83
C LEU A 415 -28.60 2.32 -2.70
N HIS A 416 -29.58 2.93 -2.03
CA HIS A 416 -30.50 3.86 -2.68
C HIS A 416 -29.72 5.06 -3.27
N PRO A 417 -30.05 5.56 -4.48
CA PRO A 417 -29.34 6.66 -5.15
C PRO A 417 -29.17 7.92 -4.31
N ILE A 418 -30.17 8.26 -3.46
CA ILE A 418 -30.12 9.41 -2.54
C ILE A 418 -28.94 9.26 -1.55
N LEU A 419 -28.70 8.06 -1.01
CA LEU A 419 -27.60 7.78 -0.09
C LEU A 419 -26.24 7.94 -0.80
N VAL A 420 -26.15 7.46 -2.03
CA VAL A 420 -24.93 7.59 -2.85
C VAL A 420 -24.67 9.07 -3.20
N ALA A 421 -25.71 9.83 -3.54
CA ALA A 421 -25.59 11.26 -3.79
C ALA A 421 -25.14 12.04 -2.54
N SER A 422 -25.68 11.71 -1.37
CA SER A 422 -25.28 12.32 -0.10
C SER A 422 -23.83 11.99 0.25
N PHE A 423 -23.41 10.74 0.08
CA PHE A 423 -22.01 10.33 0.21
C PHE A 423 -21.10 11.14 -0.73
N ALA A 424 -21.48 11.25 -2.00
CA ALA A 424 -20.72 12.00 -3.00
C ALA A 424 -20.58 13.48 -2.63
N LEU A 425 -21.64 14.13 -2.14
CA LEU A 425 -21.60 15.52 -1.70
C LEU A 425 -20.64 15.71 -0.52
N GLY A 426 -20.73 14.87 0.50
CA GLY A 426 -19.81 14.91 1.65
C GLY A 426 -18.35 14.73 1.22
N PHE A 427 -18.10 13.77 0.33
CA PHE A 427 -16.78 13.49 -0.22
C PHE A 427 -16.23 14.66 -1.03
N LEU A 428 -17.01 15.24 -1.95
CA LEU A 428 -16.64 16.38 -2.77
C LEU A 428 -16.21 17.57 -1.92
N VAL A 429 -17.07 18.00 -1.01
CA VAL A 429 -16.82 19.18 -0.18
C VAL A 429 -15.60 18.99 0.70
N THR A 430 -15.47 17.84 1.35
CA THR A 430 -14.34 17.59 2.25
C THR A 430 -13.03 17.47 1.49
N THR A 431 -12.99 16.75 0.37
CA THR A 431 -11.79 16.64 -0.46
C THR A 431 -11.35 18.01 -1.00
N TYR A 432 -12.29 18.89 -1.33
CA TYR A 432 -11.98 20.26 -1.74
C TYR A 432 -11.34 21.08 -0.62
N LEU A 433 -11.96 21.11 0.57
CA LEU A 433 -11.48 21.92 1.69
C LEU A 433 -10.14 21.42 2.23
N VAL A 434 -10.05 20.10 2.50
CA VAL A 434 -8.86 19.46 3.08
C VAL A 434 -7.76 19.33 2.05
N GLY A 435 -8.09 18.94 0.82
CA GLY A 435 -7.12 18.86 -0.28
C GLY A 435 -6.53 20.23 -0.60
N GLY A 436 -7.33 21.30 -0.54
CA GLY A 436 -6.84 22.68 -0.68
C GLY A 436 -5.88 23.08 0.46
N TYR A 437 -6.12 22.62 1.70
CA TYR A 437 -5.18 22.82 2.80
C TYR A 437 -3.84 22.12 2.52
N PHE A 438 -3.85 20.87 2.07
CA PHE A 438 -2.62 20.14 1.76
C PHE A 438 -1.90 20.70 0.54
N PHE A 439 -2.63 21.22 -0.44
CA PHE A 439 -2.05 21.93 -1.59
C PHE A 439 -1.29 23.21 -1.15
N GLU A 440 -1.90 24.05 -0.27
CA GLU A 440 -1.23 25.21 0.31
C GLU A 440 -0.01 24.80 1.16
N ARG A 441 -0.12 23.70 1.91
CA ARG A 441 0.97 23.14 2.71
C ARG A 441 2.11 22.64 1.84
N ASP A 442 1.84 21.99 0.71
CA ASP A 442 2.86 21.52 -0.24
C ASP A 442 3.68 22.69 -0.80
N LEU A 443 3.01 23.79 -1.10
CA LEU A 443 3.69 25.01 -1.57
C LEU A 443 4.59 25.64 -0.49
N LYS A 444 4.15 25.64 0.79
CA LYS A 444 4.97 26.13 1.93
C LYS A 444 6.18 25.25 2.23
N LEU A 445 6.06 23.95 1.99
CA LEU A 445 7.10 22.96 2.20
C LEU A 445 7.71 22.50 0.89
N LEU A 446 7.77 23.37 -0.11
CA LEU A 446 8.24 23.05 -1.44
C LEU A 446 9.62 22.38 -1.39
N GLU A 447 9.74 21.23 -2.03
CA GLU A 447 10.98 20.49 -2.20
C GLU A 447 11.12 20.07 -3.65
N VAL A 448 12.16 20.57 -4.31
CA VAL A 448 12.38 20.36 -5.75
C VAL A 448 13.45 19.28 -6.03
N ASN A 449 14.34 19.02 -5.06
CA ASN A 449 15.47 18.09 -5.20
C ASN A 449 15.19 16.69 -4.66
N TRP A 450 13.98 16.19 -4.89
CA TRP A 450 13.63 14.84 -4.48
C TRP A 450 14.03 13.80 -5.54
N GLN A 451 14.46 12.64 -5.11
CA GLN A 451 14.79 11.50 -5.99
C GLN A 451 13.61 10.53 -6.13
N GLU A 452 12.85 10.36 -5.04
CA GLU A 452 11.66 9.52 -5.00
C GLU A 452 10.48 10.28 -4.40
N VAL A 453 9.27 10.05 -4.93
CA VAL A 453 8.03 10.70 -4.48
C VAL A 453 7.75 10.43 -3.00
N THR A 454 8.20 9.30 -2.48
CA THR A 454 8.05 8.92 -1.06
C THR A 454 8.74 9.89 -0.10
N GLN A 455 9.81 10.58 -0.54
CA GLN A 455 10.48 11.61 0.26
C GLN A 455 9.57 12.80 0.55
N LEU A 456 8.66 13.12 -0.39
CA LEU A 456 7.70 14.21 -0.25
C LEU A 456 6.65 13.93 0.84
N PHE A 457 6.37 12.67 1.14
CA PHE A 457 5.33 12.27 2.10
C PHE A 457 5.68 12.60 3.55
N ASN A 458 6.97 12.66 3.88
CA ASN A 458 7.47 12.85 5.25
C ASN A 458 7.78 14.30 5.63
N ARG A 459 7.60 15.24 4.70
CA ARG A 459 7.92 16.65 4.91
C ARG A 459 7.09 17.28 6.01
N GLY A 460 7.73 18.08 6.85
CA GLY A 460 7.05 18.82 7.92
C GLY A 460 6.25 17.94 8.88
N GLY A 461 6.70 16.72 9.15
CA GLY A 461 5.98 15.78 10.02
C GLY A 461 4.70 15.22 9.42
N GLY A 462 4.58 15.20 8.08
CA GLY A 462 3.35 14.81 7.36
C GLY A 462 2.73 13.50 7.78
N GLN A 463 3.52 12.47 8.08
CA GLN A 463 3.01 11.18 8.54
C GLN A 463 2.33 11.27 9.92
N TRP A 464 2.93 11.98 10.87
CA TRP A 464 2.35 12.17 12.20
C TRP A 464 1.09 13.01 12.16
N LEU A 465 1.10 14.08 11.35
CA LEU A 465 -0.09 14.89 11.10
C LEU A 465 -1.21 14.05 10.51
N TYR A 466 -0.90 13.24 9.51
CA TYR A 466 -1.87 12.36 8.87
C TYR A 466 -2.41 11.31 9.84
N MET A 467 -1.53 10.66 10.61
CA MET A 467 -1.94 9.68 11.63
C MET A 467 -2.87 10.30 12.68
N GLY A 468 -2.57 11.52 13.13
CA GLY A 468 -3.44 12.27 14.04
C GLY A 468 -4.81 12.58 13.43
N ILE A 469 -4.84 13.10 12.20
CA ILE A 469 -6.08 13.36 11.46
C ILE A 469 -6.87 12.06 11.26
N PHE A 470 -6.21 10.97 10.89
CA PHE A 470 -6.83 9.67 10.67
C PHE A 470 -7.54 9.15 11.92
N ILE A 471 -6.84 9.09 13.06
CA ILE A 471 -7.41 8.64 14.34
C ILE A 471 -8.58 9.56 14.77
N LEU A 472 -8.38 10.87 14.67
CA LEU A 472 -9.42 11.85 15.02
C LEU A 472 -10.65 11.70 14.13
N THR A 473 -10.46 11.50 12.82
CA THR A 473 -11.57 11.32 11.87
C THR A 473 -12.36 10.06 12.19
N ILE A 474 -11.69 8.93 12.51
CA ILE A 474 -12.37 7.70 12.91
C ILE A 474 -13.19 7.93 14.17
N PHE A 475 -12.58 8.54 15.20
CA PHE A 475 -13.24 8.76 16.47
C PHE A 475 -14.47 9.67 16.32
N ILE A 476 -14.34 10.79 15.62
CA ILE A 476 -15.44 11.72 15.36
C ILE A 476 -16.52 11.08 14.48
N ALA A 477 -16.14 10.37 13.42
CA ALA A 477 -17.09 9.70 12.55
C ALA A 477 -17.88 8.61 13.28
N ALA A 478 -17.21 7.81 14.11
CA ALA A 478 -17.87 6.79 14.93
C ALA A 478 -18.81 7.40 15.96
N LEU A 479 -18.37 8.46 16.65
CA LEU A 479 -19.18 9.15 17.65
C LEU A 479 -20.41 9.84 17.05
N LEU A 480 -20.21 10.68 16.03
CA LEU A 480 -21.31 11.40 15.37
C LEU A 480 -22.22 10.43 14.60
N GLY A 481 -21.65 9.46 13.89
CA GLY A 481 -22.42 8.44 13.19
C GLY A 481 -23.26 7.60 14.15
N GLY A 482 -22.70 7.23 15.29
CA GLY A 482 -23.43 6.54 16.36
C GLY A 482 -24.58 7.38 16.92
N ILE A 483 -24.32 8.65 17.24
CA ILE A 483 -25.37 9.59 17.74
C ILE A 483 -26.50 9.71 16.72
N VAL A 484 -26.18 9.96 15.45
CA VAL A 484 -27.18 10.10 14.39
C VAL A 484 -27.98 8.82 14.20
N PHE A 485 -27.29 7.66 14.19
CA PHE A 485 -27.94 6.37 14.06
C PHE A 485 -28.91 6.07 15.21
N PHE A 486 -28.48 6.27 16.45
CA PHE A 486 -29.35 6.05 17.62
C PHE A 486 -30.49 7.07 17.68
N ALA A 487 -30.20 8.36 17.46
CA ALA A 487 -31.25 9.41 17.43
C ALA A 487 -32.32 9.10 16.36
N SER A 488 -31.92 8.60 15.20
CA SER A 488 -32.85 8.21 14.14
C SER A 488 -33.72 7.00 14.47
N LYS A 489 -33.42 6.25 15.53
CA LYS A 489 -34.30 5.18 16.06
C LYS A 489 -35.36 5.69 17.03
N PHE A 490 -35.06 6.77 17.75
CA PHE A 490 -36.00 7.33 18.75
C PHE A 490 -36.87 8.43 18.16
N TRP A 491 -36.41 9.12 17.13
CA TRP A 491 -37.12 10.21 16.45
C TRP A 491 -37.30 9.87 14.96
N ILE A 492 -38.08 10.75 14.26
CA ILE A 492 -38.27 10.59 12.81
C ILE A 492 -36.91 10.70 12.10
N ALA A 493 -36.44 9.61 11.49
CA ALA A 493 -35.14 9.51 10.89
C ALA A 493 -34.86 10.63 9.87
N LEU A 494 -35.85 10.95 9.03
CA LEU A 494 -35.76 12.01 8.03
C LEU A 494 -35.42 13.38 8.67
N VAL A 495 -36.08 13.71 9.79
CA VAL A 495 -35.88 15.01 10.48
C VAL A 495 -34.48 15.09 11.08
N VAL A 496 -34.05 14.04 11.77
CA VAL A 496 -32.69 13.97 12.37
C VAL A 496 -31.63 14.15 11.29
N ASN A 497 -31.74 13.40 10.19
CA ASN A 497 -30.78 13.47 9.11
C ASN A 497 -30.79 14.78 8.33
N ALA A 498 -31.96 15.45 8.22
CA ALA A 498 -32.08 16.79 7.64
C ALA A 498 -31.39 17.86 8.52
N ILE A 499 -31.58 17.81 9.84
CA ILE A 499 -30.90 18.71 10.78
C ILE A 499 -29.39 18.53 10.71
N VAL A 500 -28.92 17.29 10.74
CA VAL A 500 -27.46 16.97 10.65
C VAL A 500 -26.89 17.49 9.33
N SER A 501 -27.57 17.25 8.22
CA SER A 501 -27.12 17.73 6.91
C SER A 501 -27.09 19.26 6.83
N GLY A 502 -28.08 19.93 7.42
CA GLY A 502 -28.12 21.38 7.51
C GLY A 502 -26.96 21.95 8.34
N LEU A 503 -26.67 21.35 9.50
CA LEU A 503 -25.51 21.73 10.33
C LEU A 503 -24.20 21.54 9.61
N ILE A 504 -24.02 20.42 8.92
CA ILE A 504 -22.82 20.14 8.11
C ILE A 504 -22.66 21.17 7.00
N ALA A 505 -23.73 21.49 6.28
CA ALA A 505 -23.72 22.51 5.22
C ALA A 505 -23.34 23.89 5.77
N LEU A 506 -23.86 24.26 6.93
CA LEU A 506 -23.52 25.52 7.62
C LEU A 506 -22.03 25.56 8.00
N ILE A 507 -21.52 24.50 8.60
CA ILE A 507 -20.08 24.39 8.96
C ILE A 507 -19.21 24.48 7.70
N ALA A 508 -19.55 23.75 6.64
CA ALA A 508 -18.83 23.78 5.37
C ALA A 508 -18.81 25.18 4.76
N LEU A 509 -19.94 25.91 4.82
CA LEU A 509 -20.05 27.30 4.35
C LEU A 509 -19.16 28.24 5.17
N ILE A 510 -19.19 28.13 6.50
CA ILE A 510 -18.31 28.90 7.39
C ILE A 510 -16.84 28.67 7.05
N VAL A 511 -16.43 27.41 6.94
CA VAL A 511 -15.04 27.07 6.59
C VAL A 511 -14.67 27.61 5.21
N TYR A 512 -15.55 27.51 4.23
CA TYR A 512 -15.34 28.08 2.91
C TYR A 512 -15.13 29.60 2.97
N LEU A 513 -16.00 30.34 3.62
CA LEU A 513 -15.94 31.81 3.69
C LEU A 513 -14.70 32.31 4.43
N PHE A 514 -14.34 31.71 5.56
CA PHE A 514 -13.24 32.19 6.42
C PHE A 514 -11.87 31.65 6.01
N VAL A 515 -11.79 30.40 5.53
CA VAL A 515 -10.52 29.73 5.23
C VAL A 515 -10.23 29.74 3.73
N ASP A 516 -11.16 29.24 2.91
CA ASP A 516 -10.91 28.99 1.48
C ASP A 516 -10.86 30.28 0.67
N ARG A 517 -11.76 31.20 0.89
CA ARG A 517 -11.78 32.50 0.18
C ARG A 517 -10.46 33.28 0.35
N ARG A 518 -9.78 33.12 1.50
CA ARG A 518 -8.47 33.75 1.79
C ARG A 518 -7.30 32.90 1.29
N ARG A 519 -7.50 31.61 1.01
CA ARG A 519 -6.46 30.66 0.60
C ARG A 519 -5.73 31.11 -0.67
N TRP A 520 -6.45 31.44 -1.71
CA TRP A 520 -5.85 31.87 -2.97
C TRP A 520 -5.06 33.18 -2.87
N LYS A 521 -5.45 34.07 -1.97
CA LYS A 521 -4.64 35.25 -1.67
C LYS A 521 -3.33 34.86 -0.99
N ARG A 522 -3.37 33.93 -0.03
CA ARG A 522 -2.16 33.41 0.64
C ARG A 522 -1.24 32.65 -0.33
N ILE A 523 -1.79 31.79 -1.17
CA ILE A 523 -1.02 31.03 -2.17
C ILE A 523 -0.24 31.99 -3.10
N ARG A 524 -0.88 33.05 -3.58
CA ARG A 524 -0.20 34.07 -4.38
C ARG A 524 0.93 34.76 -3.58
N ALA A 525 0.67 35.16 -2.35
CA ALA A 525 1.69 35.80 -1.51
C ALA A 525 2.91 34.91 -1.26
N ILE A 526 2.71 33.61 -1.00
CA ILE A 526 3.79 32.63 -0.79
C ILE A 526 4.64 32.45 -2.06
N PHE A 527 4.02 32.51 -3.23
CA PHE A 527 4.73 32.30 -4.48
C PHE A 527 5.61 33.48 -4.88
N PHE A 528 5.23 34.71 -4.52
CA PHE A 528 5.98 35.94 -4.82
C PHE A 528 6.97 36.33 -3.71
N ALA A 529 6.91 35.67 -2.54
CA ALA A 529 7.92 35.78 -1.50
C ALA A 529 9.12 34.86 -1.77
#